data_86f3470da2e33d3aece7b8835c275737
#
_entry.id   86f3470da2e33d3aece7b8835c275737
#
_cell.length_a   1.000
_cell.length_b   1.000
_cell.length_c   1.000
_cell.angle_alpha   90.00
_cell.angle_beta   90.00
_cell.angle_gamma   90.00
#
_symmetry.space_group_name_H-M   'P 1'
#
loop_
_entity.id
_entity.type
_entity.pdbx_description
1 polymer ?
#
loop_
_entity_poly.entity_id
_entity_poly.type
_entity_poly.pdbx_seq_one_letter_code
_entity_poly.pdbx_strand_id
1 'polypeptide(L)'
;MTSSSAAAAPQPLPALALAFSLSLGAAISLGLTRFSYALLLPPMRGDLGWSYLLAGGMNTANAIGYLVGALVTPLLLRRHAPGSILLGGAVVGTVLMAVCGFLLGSPALLIQRLLAGVASAAVFVAGGLMAARLGALDARRSGLLL
;
A
#
# COMPACT_ATOMS: atom_id res chain seq x y z
N MET A 1 -22.16 -15.24 45.38
CA MET A 1 -22.52 -15.38 43.95
C MET A 1 -21.83 -14.28 43.18
N THR A 2 -20.65 -14.55 42.71
CA THR A 2 -19.84 -13.60 41.90
C THR A 2 -19.96 -14.03 40.46
N SER A 3 -20.80 -13.33 39.67
CA SER A 3 -20.88 -13.52 38.24
C SER A 3 -19.63 -12.93 37.61
N SER A 4 -18.68 -13.80 37.27
CA SER A 4 -17.54 -13.44 36.41
C SER A 4 -18.08 -13.12 35.03
N SER A 5 -18.10 -11.83 34.68
CA SER A 5 -18.32 -11.36 33.32
C SER A 5 -17.13 -11.80 32.45
N ALA A 6 -17.27 -12.96 31.83
CA ALA A 6 -16.31 -13.40 30.82
C ALA A 6 -16.35 -12.36 29.67
N ALA A 7 -15.32 -11.54 29.57
CA ALA A 7 -15.12 -10.68 28.42
C ALA A 7 -15.15 -11.54 27.15
N ALA A 8 -16.14 -11.32 26.29
CA ALA A 8 -16.28 -12.05 25.05
C ALA A 8 -15.01 -11.85 24.21
N ALA A 9 -14.33 -12.94 23.89
CA ALA A 9 -13.18 -12.91 23.00
C ALA A 9 -13.59 -12.25 21.66
N PRO A 10 -12.77 -11.36 21.08
CA PRO A 10 -13.10 -10.70 19.83
C PRO A 10 -13.35 -11.75 18.76
N GLN A 11 -14.56 -11.74 18.19
CA GLN A 11 -14.94 -12.67 17.14
C GLN A 11 -14.06 -12.44 15.91
N PRO A 12 -13.48 -13.49 15.31
CA PRO A 12 -12.69 -13.31 14.09
C PRO A 12 -13.58 -12.70 13.00
N LEU A 13 -13.10 -11.62 12.38
CA LEU A 13 -13.77 -11.03 11.24
C LEU A 13 -14.01 -12.09 10.16
N PRO A 14 -15.19 -12.11 9.53
CA PRO A 14 -15.47 -13.07 8.48
C PRO A 14 -14.41 -12.95 7.38
N ALA A 15 -13.90 -14.08 6.89
CA ALA A 15 -12.80 -14.14 5.91
C ALA A 15 -13.06 -13.25 4.69
N LEU A 16 -14.32 -13.11 4.31
CA LEU A 16 -14.78 -12.27 3.21
C LEU A 16 -14.55 -10.76 3.47
N ALA A 17 -14.83 -10.29 4.69
CA ALA A 17 -14.59 -8.90 5.07
C ALA A 17 -13.09 -8.58 5.11
N LEU A 18 -12.28 -9.54 5.57
CA LEU A 18 -10.83 -9.40 5.58
C LEU A 18 -10.26 -9.38 4.15
N ALA A 19 -10.72 -10.27 3.27
CA ALA A 19 -10.33 -10.31 1.87
C ALA A 19 -10.72 -9.01 1.14
N PHE A 20 -11.91 -8.48 1.40
CA PHE A 20 -12.37 -7.22 0.84
C PHE A 20 -11.53 -6.03 1.33
N SER A 21 -11.21 -5.98 2.61
CA SER A 21 -10.34 -4.93 3.18
C SER A 21 -8.92 -4.96 2.61
N LEU A 22 -8.36 -6.15 2.39
CA LEU A 22 -7.04 -6.32 1.77
C LEU A 22 -7.04 -5.91 0.29
N SER A 23 -8.08 -6.27 -0.46
CA SER A 23 -8.23 -5.85 -1.86
C SER A 23 -8.44 -4.34 -1.99
N LEU A 24 -9.18 -3.73 -1.07
CA LEU A 24 -9.35 -2.28 -1.03
C LEU A 24 -8.02 -1.57 -0.74
N GLY A 25 -7.21 -2.09 0.18
CA GLY A 25 -5.86 -1.60 0.44
C GLY A 25 -4.96 -1.66 -0.79
N ALA A 26 -4.99 -2.77 -1.53
CA ALA A 26 -4.26 -2.91 -2.78
C ALA A 26 -4.76 -1.93 -3.87
N ALA A 27 -6.07 -1.76 -4.00
CA ALA A 27 -6.68 -0.83 -4.95
C ALA A 27 -6.31 0.63 -4.64
N ILE A 28 -6.31 1.04 -3.37
CA ILE A 28 -5.87 2.37 -2.93
C ILE A 28 -4.39 2.56 -3.19
N SER A 29 -3.57 1.59 -2.83
CA SER A 29 -2.11 1.64 -2.97
C SER A 29 -1.66 1.75 -4.43
N LEU A 30 -2.27 1.00 -5.35
CA LEU A 30 -1.95 1.03 -6.79
C LEU A 30 -2.77 2.08 -7.54
N GLY A 31 -4.06 2.20 -7.21
CA GLY A 31 -4.99 3.09 -7.90
C GLY A 31 -4.67 4.57 -7.63
N LEU A 32 -4.81 5.01 -6.38
CA LEU A 32 -4.65 6.42 -6.03
C LEU A 32 -3.21 6.92 -6.23
N THR A 33 -2.19 6.14 -5.86
CA THR A 33 -0.82 6.62 -5.94
C THR A 33 -0.27 6.64 -7.37
N ARG A 34 -0.75 5.80 -8.26
CA ARG A 34 -0.28 5.72 -9.65
C ARG A 34 -1.18 6.45 -10.64
N PHE A 35 -2.49 6.17 -10.60
CA PHE A 35 -3.43 6.67 -11.60
C PHE A 35 -3.84 8.12 -11.35
N SER A 36 -3.97 8.57 -10.11
CA SER A 36 -4.27 9.98 -9.82
C SER A 36 -3.19 10.91 -10.36
N TYR A 37 -1.92 10.52 -10.24
CA TYR A 37 -0.83 11.32 -10.81
C TYR A 37 -0.90 11.40 -12.33
N ALA A 38 -1.18 10.29 -13.01
CA ALA A 38 -1.30 10.29 -14.47
C ALA A 38 -2.42 11.22 -14.96
N LEU A 39 -3.54 11.28 -14.23
CA LEU A 39 -4.66 12.17 -14.52
C LEU A 39 -4.35 13.64 -14.23
N LEU A 40 -3.56 13.92 -13.18
CA LEU A 40 -3.18 15.28 -12.79
C LEU A 40 -1.96 15.82 -13.58
N LEU A 41 -1.24 14.93 -14.26
CA LEU A 41 -0.01 15.31 -14.97
C LEU A 41 -0.21 16.40 -16.05
N PRO A 42 -1.25 16.36 -16.91
CA PRO A 42 -1.46 17.40 -17.92
C PRO A 42 -1.66 18.79 -17.31
N PRO A 43 -2.58 19.01 -16.33
CA PRO A 43 -2.73 20.32 -15.70
C PRO A 43 -1.48 20.73 -14.92
N MET A 44 -0.88 19.84 -14.11
CA MET A 44 0.35 20.16 -13.36
C MET A 44 1.50 20.57 -14.27
N ARG A 45 1.63 19.94 -15.44
CA ARG A 45 2.65 20.32 -16.41
C ARG A 45 2.42 21.71 -16.95
N GLY A 46 1.18 22.09 -17.26
CA GLY A 46 0.80 23.43 -17.73
C GLY A 46 1.09 24.50 -16.67
N ASP A 47 0.64 24.28 -15.44
CA ASP A 47 0.74 25.24 -14.35
C ASP A 47 2.18 25.44 -13.85
N LEU A 48 2.98 24.36 -13.83
CA LEU A 48 4.36 24.37 -13.32
C LEU A 48 5.41 24.54 -14.43
N GLY A 49 5.02 24.64 -15.69
CA GLY A 49 5.93 24.81 -16.82
C GLY A 49 6.87 23.61 -17.04
N TRP A 50 6.45 22.40 -16.67
CA TRP A 50 7.31 21.22 -16.73
C TRP A 50 7.51 20.71 -18.16
N SER A 51 8.74 20.28 -18.46
CA SER A 51 9.03 19.54 -19.68
C SER A 51 8.42 18.14 -19.63
N TYR A 52 8.19 17.52 -20.79
CA TYR A 52 7.75 16.13 -20.87
C TYR A 52 8.74 15.15 -20.21
N LEU A 53 10.04 15.47 -20.28
CA LEU A 53 11.09 14.68 -19.66
C LEU A 53 10.96 14.67 -18.14
N LEU A 54 10.70 15.82 -17.52
CA LEU A 54 10.52 15.95 -16.08
C LEU A 54 9.25 15.21 -15.63
N ALA A 55 8.16 15.43 -16.35
CA ALA A 55 6.88 14.78 -16.09
C ALA A 55 6.98 13.24 -16.19
N GLY A 56 7.64 12.72 -17.21
CA GLY A 56 7.95 11.28 -17.35
C GLY A 56 8.90 10.78 -16.26
N GLY A 57 9.90 11.60 -15.90
CA GLY A 57 10.85 11.32 -14.82
C GLY A 57 10.20 11.10 -13.47
N MET A 58 9.14 11.84 -13.13
CA MET A 58 8.35 11.66 -11.92
C MET A 58 7.70 10.26 -11.85
N ASN A 59 7.14 9.79 -12.98
CA ASN A 59 6.56 8.45 -13.05
C ASN A 59 7.63 7.36 -12.98
N THR A 60 8.77 7.57 -13.64
CA THR A 60 9.94 6.68 -13.59
C THR A 60 10.48 6.58 -12.18
N ALA A 61 10.64 7.69 -11.45
CA ALA A 61 11.08 7.69 -10.06
C ALA A 61 10.14 6.85 -9.16
N ASN A 62 8.81 6.98 -9.34
CA ASN A 62 7.86 6.15 -8.61
C ASN A 62 8.00 4.66 -8.97
N ALA A 63 8.21 4.32 -10.24
CA ALA A 63 8.39 2.94 -10.68
C ALA A 63 9.68 2.32 -10.11
N ILE A 64 10.79 3.07 -10.10
CA ILE A 64 12.06 2.66 -9.47
C ILE A 64 11.85 2.44 -7.97
N GLY A 65 11.19 3.39 -7.29
CA GLY A 65 10.86 3.24 -5.87
C GLY A 65 10.03 1.98 -5.60
N TYR A 66 9.03 1.70 -6.43
CA TYR A 66 8.23 0.48 -6.34
C TYR A 66 9.08 -0.79 -6.51
N LEU A 67 9.97 -0.82 -7.49
CA LEU A 67 10.88 -1.94 -7.68
C LEU A 67 11.78 -2.16 -6.46
N VAL A 68 12.39 -1.10 -5.94
CA VAL A 68 13.21 -1.17 -4.72
C VAL A 68 12.39 -1.68 -3.54
N GLY A 69 11.19 -1.14 -3.33
CA GLY A 69 10.27 -1.57 -2.29
C GLY A 69 9.89 -3.04 -2.42
N ALA A 70 9.59 -3.51 -3.64
CA ALA A 70 9.26 -4.90 -3.91
C ALA A 70 10.41 -5.88 -3.58
N LEU A 71 11.66 -5.47 -3.80
CA LEU A 71 12.85 -6.26 -3.46
C LEU A 71 13.15 -6.23 -1.96
N VAL A 72 12.94 -5.10 -1.29
CA VAL A 72 13.24 -4.92 0.14
C VAL A 72 12.16 -5.51 1.04
N THR A 73 10.89 -5.42 0.65
CA THR A 73 9.77 -5.87 1.49
C THR A 73 9.86 -7.34 1.92
N PRO A 74 10.25 -8.32 1.07
CA PRO A 74 10.42 -9.70 1.51
C PRO A 74 11.51 -9.87 2.60
N LEU A 75 12.53 -9.03 2.59
CA LEU A 75 13.57 -9.01 3.63
C LEU A 75 13.01 -8.49 4.96
N LEU A 76 12.18 -7.45 4.91
CA LEU A 76 11.49 -6.90 6.08
C LEU A 76 10.49 -7.91 6.66
N LEU A 77 9.79 -8.67 5.81
CA LEU A 77 8.84 -9.72 6.21
C LEU A 77 9.48 -10.89 6.96
N ARG A 78 10.81 -11.05 6.87
CA ARG A 78 11.54 -12.04 7.67
C ARG A 78 11.67 -11.62 9.14
N ARG A 79 11.58 -10.33 9.44
CA ARG A 79 11.80 -9.76 10.78
C ARG A 79 10.55 -9.13 11.40
N HIS A 80 9.56 -8.78 10.59
CA HIS A 80 8.37 -8.05 11.02
C HIS A 80 7.09 -8.76 10.57
N ALA A 81 6.02 -8.59 11.33
CA ALA A 81 4.71 -9.13 10.97
C ALA A 81 4.18 -8.44 9.70
N PRO A 82 3.51 -9.18 8.78
CA PRO A 82 2.97 -8.60 7.55
C PRO A 82 2.02 -7.42 7.79
N GLY A 83 1.19 -7.50 8.83
CA GLY A 83 0.26 -6.43 9.21
C GLY A 83 0.97 -5.13 9.61
N SER A 84 2.11 -5.21 10.29
CA SER A 84 2.89 -4.03 10.68
C SER A 84 3.51 -3.35 9.45
N ILE A 85 4.00 -4.13 8.48
CA ILE A 85 4.57 -3.60 7.24
C ILE A 85 3.47 -2.96 6.38
N LEU A 86 2.31 -3.61 6.28
CA LEU A 86 1.15 -3.09 5.57
C LEU A 86 0.70 -1.77 6.16
N LEU A 87 0.50 -1.71 7.48
CA LEU A 87 0.05 -0.49 8.16
C LEU A 87 1.10 0.63 8.08
N GLY A 88 2.36 0.30 8.33
CA GLY A 88 3.47 1.26 8.22
C GLY A 88 3.60 1.83 6.80
N GLY A 89 3.55 0.98 5.78
CA GLY A 89 3.55 1.41 4.38
C GLY A 89 2.35 2.29 4.02
N ALA A 90 1.15 1.95 4.51
CA ALA A 90 -0.06 2.74 4.30
C ALA A 90 0.05 4.13 4.95
N VAL A 91 0.51 4.20 6.20
CA VAL A 91 0.70 5.48 6.92
C VAL A 91 1.75 6.34 6.20
N VAL A 92 2.91 5.77 5.88
CA VAL A 92 3.97 6.49 5.15
C VAL A 92 3.48 6.97 3.78
N GLY A 93 2.79 6.12 3.03
CA GLY A 93 2.21 6.48 1.74
C GLY A 93 1.21 7.63 1.84
N THR A 94 0.32 7.60 2.84
CA THR A 94 -0.66 8.66 3.10
C THR A 94 0.01 9.98 3.44
N VAL A 95 1.01 9.96 4.33
CA VAL A 95 1.78 11.16 4.70
C VAL A 95 2.50 11.74 3.49
N LEU A 96 3.16 10.90 2.68
CA LEU A 96 3.83 11.35 1.46
C LEU A 96 2.86 11.95 0.46
N MET A 97 1.64 11.41 0.33
CA MET A 97 0.61 11.99 -0.54
C MET A 97 0.12 13.35 0.00
N ALA A 98 -0.11 13.47 1.31
CA ALA A 98 -0.52 14.72 1.93
C ALA A 98 0.54 15.82 1.77
N VAL A 99 1.82 15.47 1.94
CA VAL A 99 2.94 16.42 1.80
C VAL A 99 3.16 16.83 0.34
N CYS A 100 2.78 15.99 -0.63
CA CYS A 100 2.97 16.27 -2.06
C CYS A 100 2.39 17.63 -2.50
N GLY A 101 1.25 18.04 -1.95
CA GLY A 101 0.59 19.31 -2.26
C GLY A 101 1.36 20.55 -1.79
N PHE A 102 2.32 20.41 -0.88
CA PHE A 102 3.14 21.48 -0.34
C PHE A 102 4.52 21.59 -1.00
N LEU A 103 4.89 20.61 -1.84
CA LEU A 103 6.19 20.55 -2.49
C LEU A 103 6.13 21.28 -3.85
N LEU A 104 6.81 22.42 -3.94
CA LEU A 104 6.86 23.24 -5.16
C LEU A 104 8.10 22.95 -6.03
N GLY A 105 9.11 22.30 -5.47
CA GLY A 105 10.38 22.02 -6.15
C GLY A 105 10.42 20.64 -6.83
N SER A 106 10.84 20.61 -8.10
CA SER A 106 10.96 19.35 -8.86
C SER A 106 11.84 18.29 -8.21
N PRO A 107 13.01 18.60 -7.60
CA PRO A 107 13.83 17.58 -6.94
C PRO A 107 13.13 16.97 -5.72
N ALA A 108 12.44 17.77 -4.90
CA ALA A 108 11.70 17.28 -3.74
C ALA A 108 10.56 16.36 -4.15
N LEU A 109 9.85 16.70 -5.23
CA LEU A 109 8.80 15.86 -5.80
C LEU A 109 9.34 14.53 -6.35
N LEU A 110 10.51 14.51 -6.99
CA LEU A 110 11.14 13.28 -7.47
C LEU A 110 11.45 12.33 -6.30
N ILE A 111 12.05 12.84 -5.21
CA ILE A 111 12.33 12.06 -4.01
C ILE A 111 11.04 11.55 -3.38
N GLN A 112 10.04 12.41 -3.25
CA GLN A 112 8.73 12.04 -2.73
C GLN A 112 8.10 10.93 -3.58
N ARG A 113 8.16 10.99 -4.90
CA ARG A 113 7.66 9.96 -5.82
C ARG A 113 8.37 8.62 -5.65
N LEU A 114 9.69 8.64 -5.49
CA LEU A 114 10.47 7.45 -5.23
C LEU A 114 10.06 6.79 -3.91
N LEU A 115 9.97 7.56 -2.83
CA LEU A 115 9.56 7.07 -1.52
C LEU A 115 8.11 6.56 -1.50
N ALA A 116 7.20 7.24 -2.19
CA ALA A 116 5.82 6.80 -2.36
C ALA A 116 5.74 5.45 -3.10
N GLY A 117 6.60 5.23 -4.10
CA GLY A 117 6.75 3.94 -4.76
C GLY A 117 7.17 2.83 -3.81
N VAL A 118 8.18 3.08 -2.96
CA VAL A 118 8.64 2.10 -1.95
C VAL A 118 7.50 1.75 -0.97
N ALA A 119 6.82 2.76 -0.43
CA ALA A 119 5.71 2.55 0.49
C ALA A 119 4.55 1.76 -0.15
N SER A 120 4.23 2.08 -1.40
CA SER A 120 3.20 1.40 -2.18
C SER A 120 3.52 -0.08 -2.40
N ALA A 121 4.78 -0.42 -2.71
CA ALA A 121 5.24 -1.79 -2.85
C ALA A 121 5.15 -2.56 -1.53
N ALA A 122 5.50 -1.94 -0.41
CA ALA A 122 5.41 -2.56 0.91
C ALA A 122 3.96 -2.96 1.25
N VAL A 123 3.00 -2.05 1.00
CA VAL A 123 1.56 -2.32 1.18
C VAL A 123 1.10 -3.47 0.28
N PHE A 124 1.46 -3.42 -1.00
CA PHE A 124 1.02 -4.43 -1.98
C PHE A 124 1.57 -5.82 -1.69
N VAL A 125 2.87 -5.93 -1.41
CA VAL A 125 3.53 -7.23 -1.13
C VAL A 125 3.05 -7.82 0.20
N ALA A 126 2.95 -7.01 1.26
CA ALA A 126 2.46 -7.47 2.56
C ALA A 126 0.97 -7.86 2.51
N GLY A 127 0.15 -7.05 1.83
CA GLY A 127 -1.27 -7.32 1.63
C GLY A 127 -1.52 -8.58 0.79
N GLY A 128 -0.77 -8.77 -0.30
CA GLY A 128 -0.82 -9.96 -1.13
C GLY A 128 -0.45 -11.24 -0.36
N LEU A 129 0.59 -11.18 0.49
CA LEU A 129 0.96 -12.29 1.36
C LEU A 129 -0.16 -12.63 2.36
N MET A 130 -0.80 -11.62 2.96
CA MET A 130 -1.90 -11.83 3.89
C MET A 130 -3.12 -12.43 3.18
N ALA A 131 -3.46 -11.94 1.98
CA ALA A 131 -4.54 -12.48 1.16
C ALA A 131 -4.29 -13.94 0.76
N ALA A 132 -3.05 -14.26 0.35
CA ALA A 132 -2.68 -15.64 0.00
C ALA A 132 -2.78 -16.59 1.20
N ARG A 133 -2.37 -16.15 2.40
CA ARG A 133 -2.51 -16.93 3.63
C ARG A 133 -3.98 -17.17 4.00
N LEU A 134 -4.82 -16.16 3.84
CA LEU A 134 -6.26 -16.26 4.10
C LEU A 134 -6.92 -17.26 3.15
N GLY A 135 -6.62 -17.19 1.84
CA GLY A 135 -7.12 -18.13 0.85
C GLY A 135 -6.71 -19.59 1.12
N ALA A 136 -5.46 -19.79 1.59
CA ALA A 136 -4.99 -21.12 1.96
C ALA A 136 -5.71 -21.72 3.18
N LEU A 137 -6.17 -20.89 4.11
CA LEU A 137 -6.96 -21.33 5.27
C LEU A 137 -8.38 -21.75 4.86
N ASP A 138 -9.01 -21.03 3.95
CA ASP A 138 -10.34 -21.36 3.45
C ASP A 138 -10.33 -22.62 2.57
N ALA A 139 -9.31 -22.81 1.74
CA ALA A 139 -9.15 -24.03 0.95
C ALA A 139 -8.99 -25.28 1.83
N ARG A 140 -8.33 -25.15 3.00
CA ARG A 140 -8.24 -26.25 3.99
C ARG A 140 -9.57 -26.56 4.68
N ARG A 141 -10.41 -25.54 4.91
CA ARG A 141 -11.75 -25.73 5.51
C ARG A 141 -12.73 -26.35 4.52
N SER A 142 -12.67 -25.99 3.24
CA SER A 142 -13.50 -26.61 2.22
C SER A 142 -13.14 -28.07 1.95
N GLY A 143 -11.87 -28.48 2.14
CA GLY A 143 -11.44 -29.87 2.06
C GLY A 143 -11.86 -30.76 3.25
N LEU A 144 -12.33 -30.17 4.35
CA LEU A 144 -12.86 -30.89 5.52
C LEU A 144 -14.40 -31.06 5.50
N LEU A 145 -15.07 -30.41 4.52
CA LEU A 145 -16.52 -30.45 4.34
C LEU A 145 -16.97 -31.33 3.17
N LEU A 146 -16.05 -32.00 2.50
CA LEU A 146 -16.25 -33.06 1.49
C LEU A 146 -15.86 -34.43 2.06
#